data_48d853b7e175922ccf363a59a92e2f61
#
_entry.id   48d853b7e175922ccf363a59a92e2f61
#
_cell.length_a   1.000
_cell.length_b   1.000
_cell.length_c   1.000
_cell.angle_alpha   90.00
_cell.angle_beta   90.00
_cell.angle_gamma   90.00
#
_symmetry.space_group_name_H-M   'P 1'
#
loop_
_entity.id
_entity.type
_entity.pdbx_description
1 polymer ?
#
loop_
_entity_poly.entity_id
_entity_poly.type
_entity_poly.pdbx_seq_one_letter_code
_entity_poly.pdbx_strand_id
1 'polypeptide(L)'
;MSISNSIRAQIPPIHPEGYPFIGGFALASLILFWIWTPLGWIGTLLTLWCVLFFRDPVRVTPVREGLVVAPADGRISMVTQVLPPPELGLGDRPLPRISIFMSVFNCHVNRSPVAGRIDRIAYRPGTFINAELDKASEDNERNSLVISTPNGRIGVIQIAGLVARRIVSFVREGQSIGAGERFGLIRFGSRLDVYLPEGTKSLVAEGQTAVAGETVLADFRLGDGGRTYRAD
;
A
#
# COMPACT_ATOMS: atom_id res chain seq x y z
N MET A 1 -8.11 -3.91 33.43
CA MET A 1 -8.35 -3.09 32.22
C MET A 1 -9.83 -2.81 32.12
N SER A 2 -10.24 -1.56 31.92
CA SER A 2 -11.66 -1.23 31.74
C SER A 2 -12.13 -1.72 30.35
N ILE A 3 -13.37 -2.22 30.25
CA ILE A 3 -14.00 -2.66 28.99
C ILE A 3 -13.90 -1.57 27.91
N SER A 4 -14.03 -0.29 28.30
CA SER A 4 -13.86 0.86 27.40
C SER A 4 -12.46 0.95 26.78
N ASN A 5 -11.40 0.60 27.51
CA ASN A 5 -10.03 0.60 27.00
C ASN A 5 -9.78 -0.57 26.03
N SER A 6 -10.41 -1.73 26.31
CA SER A 6 -10.33 -2.90 25.41
C SER A 6 -11.06 -2.63 24.09
N ILE A 7 -12.20 -1.95 24.11
CA ILE A 7 -12.95 -1.58 22.89
C ILE A 7 -12.17 -0.52 22.10
N ARG A 8 -11.65 0.53 22.76
CA ARG A 8 -10.83 1.56 22.09
C ARG A 8 -9.57 1.00 21.45
N ALA A 9 -8.94 -0.02 22.04
CA ALA A 9 -7.76 -0.65 21.47
C ALA A 9 -8.05 -1.46 20.19
N GLN A 10 -9.31 -1.85 19.97
CA GLN A 10 -9.73 -2.63 18.79
C GLN A 10 -10.23 -1.75 17.64
N ILE A 11 -10.62 -0.50 17.91
CA ILE A 11 -11.07 0.43 16.87
C ILE A 11 -9.85 1.17 16.32
N PRO A 12 -9.42 0.89 15.07
CA PRO A 12 -8.29 1.62 14.49
C PRO A 12 -8.64 3.09 14.31
N PRO A 13 -7.69 4.01 14.53
CA PRO A 13 -7.89 5.42 14.21
C PRO A 13 -8.20 5.61 12.72
N ILE A 14 -8.87 6.72 12.42
CA ILE A 14 -9.20 7.11 11.06
C ILE A 14 -8.12 8.09 10.57
N HIS A 15 -7.61 7.86 9.37
CA HIS A 15 -6.66 8.77 8.75
C HIS A 15 -7.33 10.13 8.44
N PRO A 16 -6.69 11.28 8.70
CA PRO A 16 -7.26 12.63 8.49
C PRO A 16 -7.80 12.87 7.08
N GLU A 17 -7.18 12.29 6.06
CA GLU A 17 -7.63 12.34 4.67
C GLU A 17 -9.04 11.74 4.45
N GLY A 18 -9.54 10.97 5.40
CA GLY A 18 -10.88 10.37 5.36
C GLY A 18 -12.00 11.29 5.85
N TYR A 19 -11.70 12.25 6.72
CA TYR A 19 -12.74 13.08 7.35
C TYR A 19 -13.66 13.82 6.37
N PRO A 20 -13.16 14.46 5.29
CA PRO A 20 -14.02 15.13 4.32
C PRO A 20 -14.99 14.18 3.61
N PHE A 21 -14.53 12.96 3.29
CA PHE A 21 -15.34 11.94 2.62
C PHE A 21 -16.40 11.38 3.57
N ILE A 22 -16.00 11.02 4.78
CA ILE A 22 -16.92 10.51 5.82
C ILE A 22 -18.00 11.55 6.12
N GLY A 23 -17.61 12.82 6.29
CA GLY A 23 -18.55 13.92 6.51
C GLY A 23 -19.50 14.11 5.33
N GLY A 24 -18.98 14.07 4.09
CA GLY A 24 -19.78 14.18 2.88
C GLY A 24 -20.80 13.04 2.73
N PHE A 25 -20.37 11.79 2.93
CA PHE A 25 -21.26 10.62 2.89
C PHE A 25 -22.29 10.64 4.02
N ALA A 26 -21.92 11.06 5.23
CA ALA A 26 -22.84 11.18 6.36
C ALA A 26 -23.91 12.24 6.08
N LEU A 27 -23.52 13.41 5.59
CA LEU A 27 -24.47 14.48 5.22
C LEU A 27 -25.41 14.02 4.10
N ALA A 28 -24.87 13.38 3.05
CA ALA A 28 -25.68 12.82 1.97
C ALA A 28 -26.66 11.77 2.50
N SER A 29 -26.26 10.91 3.44
CA SER A 29 -27.12 9.92 4.07
C SER A 29 -28.31 10.56 4.79
N LEU A 30 -28.07 11.65 5.54
CA LEU A 30 -29.13 12.39 6.22
C LEU A 30 -30.15 12.97 5.22
N ILE A 31 -29.68 13.56 4.11
CA ILE A 31 -30.54 14.08 3.04
C ILE A 31 -31.34 12.93 2.40
N LEU A 32 -30.72 11.79 2.15
CA LEU A 32 -31.38 10.62 1.57
C LEU A 32 -32.46 10.05 2.49
N PHE A 33 -32.28 10.06 3.82
CA PHE A 33 -33.32 9.68 4.78
C PHE A 33 -34.56 10.57 4.67
N TRP A 34 -34.37 11.85 4.35
CA TRP A 34 -35.46 12.80 4.19
C TRP A 34 -36.26 12.55 2.89
N ILE A 35 -35.60 12.03 1.85
CA ILE A 35 -36.23 11.70 0.57
C ILE A 35 -36.91 10.32 0.64
N TRP A 36 -36.21 9.31 1.10
CA TRP A 36 -36.70 7.92 1.18
C TRP A 36 -35.81 7.08 2.12
N THR A 37 -36.43 6.54 3.17
CA THR A 37 -35.74 5.80 4.25
C THR A 37 -34.78 4.71 3.75
N PRO A 38 -35.12 3.83 2.78
CA PRO A 38 -34.18 2.83 2.26
C PRO A 38 -32.91 3.43 1.66
N LEU A 39 -32.99 4.55 0.94
CA LEU A 39 -31.82 5.23 0.41
C LEU A 39 -30.93 5.78 1.53
N GLY A 40 -31.53 6.29 2.62
CA GLY A 40 -30.79 6.71 3.81
C GLY A 40 -29.96 5.58 4.42
N TRP A 41 -30.50 4.36 4.48
CA TRP A 41 -29.77 3.19 4.97
C TRP A 41 -28.62 2.81 4.03
N ILE A 42 -28.81 2.87 2.71
CA ILE A 42 -27.70 2.66 1.74
C ILE A 42 -26.61 3.69 1.96
N GLY A 43 -26.96 4.96 2.13
CA GLY A 43 -26.00 6.02 2.43
C GLY A 43 -25.24 5.76 3.73
N THR A 44 -25.93 5.27 4.78
CA THR A 44 -25.30 4.91 6.06
C THR A 44 -24.29 3.78 5.87
N LEU A 45 -24.61 2.73 5.12
CA LEU A 45 -23.69 1.64 4.82
C LEU A 45 -22.46 2.13 4.05
N LEU A 46 -22.64 3.03 3.08
CA LEU A 46 -21.52 3.65 2.36
C LEU A 46 -20.66 4.53 3.28
N THR A 47 -21.27 5.25 4.23
CA THR A 47 -20.54 6.01 5.23
C THR A 47 -19.68 5.10 6.11
N LEU A 48 -20.24 3.99 6.62
CA LEU A 48 -19.51 3.01 7.40
C LEU A 48 -18.38 2.36 6.60
N TRP A 49 -18.63 2.02 5.34
CA TRP A 49 -17.58 1.54 4.46
C TRP A 49 -16.46 2.57 4.27
N CYS A 50 -16.80 3.85 4.10
CA CYS A 50 -15.81 4.93 4.00
C CYS A 50 -14.96 5.05 5.29
N VAL A 51 -15.57 4.90 6.46
CA VAL A 51 -14.84 4.83 7.75
C VAL A 51 -13.86 3.66 7.76
N LEU A 52 -14.30 2.48 7.35
CA LEU A 52 -13.44 1.28 7.27
C LEU A 52 -12.31 1.45 6.26
N PHE A 53 -12.59 2.11 5.12
CA PHE A 53 -11.61 2.36 4.08
C PHE A 53 -10.46 3.24 4.57
N PHE A 54 -10.77 4.32 5.30
CA PHE A 54 -9.77 5.27 5.82
C PHE A 54 -9.21 4.90 7.20
N ARG A 55 -9.42 3.64 7.66
CA ARG A 55 -8.78 3.19 8.90
C ARG A 55 -7.26 3.19 8.78
N ASP A 56 -6.59 3.52 9.85
CA ASP A 56 -5.13 3.57 9.94
C ASP A 56 -4.64 2.84 11.20
N PRO A 57 -4.68 1.51 11.20
CA PRO A 57 -4.33 0.71 12.36
C PRO A 57 -2.85 0.88 12.75
N VAL A 58 -2.58 0.80 14.04
CA VAL A 58 -1.22 0.66 14.54
C VAL A 58 -0.65 -0.67 14.04
N ARG A 59 0.61 -0.65 13.59
CA ARG A 59 1.31 -1.82 13.08
C ARG A 59 2.55 -2.10 13.93
N VAL A 60 2.85 -3.36 14.12
CA VAL A 60 4.05 -3.82 14.82
C VAL A 60 5.07 -4.26 13.76
N THR A 61 5.95 -3.34 13.40
CA THR A 61 6.94 -3.58 12.33
C THR A 61 8.15 -4.31 12.90
N PRO A 62 8.58 -5.42 12.29
CA PRO A 62 9.82 -6.07 12.66
C PRO A 62 11.00 -5.18 12.26
N VAL A 63 11.76 -4.72 13.26
CA VAL A 63 12.90 -3.82 13.07
C VAL A 63 14.20 -4.62 13.11
N ARG A 64 14.68 -4.99 11.94
CA ARG A 64 16.00 -5.61 11.74
C ARG A 64 16.57 -5.14 10.40
N GLU A 65 17.85 -4.80 10.41
CA GLU A 65 18.56 -4.45 9.18
C GLU A 65 18.49 -5.59 8.15
N GLY A 66 18.23 -5.24 6.91
CA GLY A 66 18.12 -6.18 5.80
C GLY A 66 16.70 -6.72 5.56
N LEU A 67 15.72 -6.46 6.44
CA LEU A 67 14.33 -6.85 6.18
C LEU A 67 13.64 -5.85 5.25
N VAL A 68 12.85 -6.41 4.34
CA VAL A 68 11.91 -5.67 3.50
C VAL A 68 10.50 -6.07 3.90
N VAL A 69 9.71 -5.13 4.41
CA VAL A 69 8.32 -5.39 4.84
C VAL A 69 7.32 -4.95 3.77
N ALA A 70 6.11 -5.49 3.83
CA ALA A 70 5.04 -5.13 2.90
C ALA A 70 4.67 -3.64 3.04
N PRO A 71 4.62 -2.88 1.94
CA PRO A 71 4.20 -1.48 1.96
C PRO A 71 2.68 -1.30 2.01
N ALA A 72 1.90 -2.35 1.82
CA ALA A 72 0.45 -2.30 1.71
C ALA A 72 -0.23 -3.52 2.31
N ASP A 73 -1.47 -3.32 2.75
CA ASP A 73 -2.42 -4.42 3.01
C ASP A 73 -2.97 -4.92 1.68
N GLY A 74 -2.98 -6.23 1.48
CA GLY A 74 -3.57 -6.78 0.26
C GLY A 74 -3.17 -8.21 0.00
N ARG A 75 -3.28 -8.62 -1.26
CA ARG A 75 -2.86 -9.93 -1.74
C ARG A 75 -1.64 -9.78 -2.64
N ILE A 76 -0.65 -10.63 -2.44
CA ILE A 76 0.47 -10.75 -3.37
C ILE A 76 -0.10 -11.24 -4.70
N SER A 77 -0.14 -10.34 -5.69
CA SER A 77 -0.71 -10.64 -7.01
C SER A 77 0.34 -11.16 -7.98
N MET A 78 1.62 -10.80 -7.77
CA MET A 78 2.68 -11.18 -8.69
C MET A 78 4.05 -11.17 -8.00
N VAL A 79 4.86 -12.16 -8.30
CA VAL A 79 6.29 -12.25 -7.93
C VAL A 79 7.06 -12.61 -9.20
N THR A 80 7.78 -11.64 -9.77
CA THR A 80 8.40 -11.79 -11.08
C THR A 80 9.69 -10.98 -11.21
N GLN A 81 10.42 -11.16 -12.31
CA GLN A 81 11.56 -10.32 -12.68
C GLN A 81 11.19 -9.49 -13.91
N VAL A 82 11.28 -8.17 -13.79
CA VAL A 82 10.93 -7.25 -14.87
C VAL A 82 11.89 -6.05 -14.89
N LEU A 83 11.98 -5.41 -16.04
CA LEU A 83 12.72 -4.14 -16.16
C LEU A 83 12.05 -3.08 -15.29
N PRO A 84 12.80 -2.39 -14.42
CA PRO A 84 12.25 -1.28 -13.65
C PRO A 84 11.90 -0.12 -14.58
N PRO A 85 10.80 0.61 -14.32
CA PRO A 85 10.48 1.80 -15.08
C PRO A 85 11.62 2.83 -15.02
N PRO A 86 11.89 3.54 -16.14
CA PRO A 86 13.01 4.50 -16.24
C PRO A 86 13.02 5.58 -15.16
N GLU A 87 11.85 6.00 -14.70
CA GLU A 87 11.71 7.01 -13.65
C GLU A 87 12.29 6.60 -12.30
N LEU A 88 12.43 5.30 -12.03
CA LEU A 88 13.12 4.82 -10.82
C LEU A 88 14.65 4.98 -10.91
N GLY A 89 15.22 4.97 -12.10
CA GLY A 89 16.68 5.06 -12.27
C GLY A 89 17.44 3.91 -11.59
N LEU A 90 16.85 2.71 -11.55
CA LEU A 90 17.45 1.51 -10.93
C LEU A 90 18.29 0.67 -11.92
N GLY A 91 18.50 1.17 -13.14
CA GLY A 91 19.24 0.50 -14.18
C GLY A 91 18.34 -0.14 -15.23
N ASP A 92 18.96 -0.89 -16.15
CA ASP A 92 18.37 -1.47 -17.35
C ASP A 92 18.37 -3.02 -17.34
N ARG A 93 18.49 -3.59 -16.16
CA ARG A 93 18.43 -5.04 -15.95
C ARG A 93 17.13 -5.44 -15.26
N PRO A 94 16.60 -6.63 -15.55
CA PRO A 94 15.45 -7.15 -14.82
C PRO A 94 15.74 -7.24 -13.32
N LEU A 95 14.84 -6.70 -12.50
CA LEU A 95 14.90 -6.77 -11.04
C LEU A 95 13.71 -7.56 -10.48
N PRO A 96 13.88 -8.23 -9.33
CA PRO A 96 12.78 -8.86 -8.66
C PRO A 96 11.72 -7.83 -8.30
N ARG A 97 10.47 -8.07 -8.71
CA ARG A 97 9.30 -7.25 -8.39
C ARG A 97 8.28 -8.08 -7.62
N ILE A 98 7.80 -7.53 -6.51
CA ILE A 98 6.67 -8.06 -5.75
C ILE A 98 5.54 -7.06 -5.86
N SER A 99 4.39 -7.50 -6.40
CA SER A 99 3.20 -6.69 -6.56
C SER A 99 2.14 -7.06 -5.53
N ILE A 100 1.55 -6.06 -4.87
CA ILE A 100 0.51 -6.22 -3.86
C ILE A 100 -0.75 -5.52 -4.34
N PHE A 101 -1.80 -6.27 -4.62
CA PHE A 101 -3.11 -5.75 -4.98
C PHE A 101 -3.92 -5.42 -3.73
N MET A 102 -4.47 -4.22 -3.67
CA MET A 102 -5.27 -3.70 -2.57
C MET A 102 -6.73 -3.61 -3.02
N SER A 103 -7.59 -4.46 -2.47
CA SER A 103 -9.03 -4.37 -2.69
C SER A 103 -9.62 -3.17 -1.93
N VAL A 104 -10.80 -2.71 -2.32
CA VAL A 104 -11.51 -1.59 -1.66
C VAL A 104 -11.88 -1.83 -0.19
N PHE A 105 -11.65 -3.04 0.33
CA PHE A 105 -11.85 -3.41 1.74
C PHE A 105 -10.55 -3.42 2.55
N ASN A 106 -9.39 -3.30 1.90
CA ASN A 106 -8.10 -3.23 2.58
C ASN A 106 -7.85 -1.83 3.16
N CYS A 107 -6.86 -1.72 4.06
CA CYS A 107 -6.34 -0.43 4.49
C CYS A 107 -5.45 0.15 3.37
N HIS A 108 -5.66 1.42 3.02
CA HIS A 108 -4.98 2.05 1.90
C HIS A 108 -3.85 3.00 2.30
N VAL A 109 -3.53 3.06 3.60
CA VAL A 109 -2.32 3.75 4.09
C VAL A 109 -1.10 2.91 3.74
N ASN A 110 -0.17 3.51 3.00
CA ASN A 110 1.04 2.84 2.54
C ASN A 110 2.21 3.13 3.47
N ARG A 111 3.04 2.10 3.70
CA ARG A 111 4.15 2.14 4.64
C ARG A 111 5.48 1.82 3.96
N SER A 112 6.56 2.46 4.42
CA SER A 112 7.89 2.20 3.87
C SER A 112 8.29 0.74 4.06
N PRO A 113 8.73 0.06 2.99
CA PRO A 113 9.18 -1.33 3.10
C PRO A 113 10.51 -1.47 3.84
N VAL A 114 11.30 -0.41 3.92
CA VAL A 114 12.64 -0.39 4.54
C VAL A 114 12.89 0.91 5.26
N ALA A 115 13.87 0.90 6.17
CA ALA A 115 14.48 2.12 6.67
C ALA A 115 15.52 2.62 5.65
N GLY A 116 15.52 3.92 5.37
CA GLY A 116 16.45 4.52 4.43
C GLY A 116 16.21 5.99 4.19
N ARG A 117 16.84 6.52 3.15
CA ARG A 117 16.64 7.89 2.66
C ARG A 117 15.87 7.84 1.35
N ILE A 118 14.91 8.73 1.19
CA ILE A 118 14.17 8.89 -0.05
C ILE A 118 15.04 9.69 -1.02
N ASP A 119 15.56 9.03 -2.05
CA ASP A 119 16.43 9.67 -3.03
C ASP A 119 15.64 10.37 -4.14
N ARG A 120 14.51 9.77 -4.51
CA ARG A 120 13.72 10.26 -5.65
C ARG A 120 12.24 10.00 -5.43
N ILE A 121 11.42 10.96 -5.87
CA ILE A 121 9.98 10.82 -6.02
C ILE A 121 9.61 11.28 -7.43
N ALA A 122 9.00 10.39 -8.22
CA ALA A 122 8.56 10.69 -9.57
C ALA A 122 7.06 10.41 -9.72
N TYR A 123 6.27 11.48 -9.78
CA TYR A 123 4.84 11.39 -10.04
C TYR A 123 4.57 11.42 -11.55
N ARG A 124 3.74 10.50 -12.02
CA ARG A 124 3.29 10.45 -13.42
C ARG A 124 1.76 10.41 -13.46
N PRO A 125 1.10 11.41 -14.04
CA PRO A 125 -0.31 11.33 -14.31
C PRO A 125 -0.58 10.24 -15.35
N GLY A 126 -1.75 9.61 -15.27
CA GLY A 126 -2.11 8.53 -16.19
C GLY A 126 -3.61 8.29 -16.25
N THR A 127 -3.99 7.19 -16.86
CA THR A 127 -5.37 6.68 -16.92
C THR A 127 -5.73 5.91 -15.65
N PHE A 128 -6.95 5.40 -15.58
CA PHE A 128 -7.44 4.61 -14.46
C PHE A 128 -8.05 3.31 -14.98
N ILE A 129 -7.18 2.34 -15.32
CA ILE A 129 -7.59 0.98 -15.66
C ILE A 129 -7.45 0.06 -14.44
N ASN A 130 -7.98 -1.17 -14.52
CA ASN A 130 -7.89 -2.12 -13.41
C ASN A 130 -6.43 -2.36 -13.01
N ALA A 131 -6.05 -2.02 -11.78
CA ALA A 131 -4.69 -2.12 -11.27
C ALA A 131 -4.16 -3.57 -11.13
N GLU A 132 -5.03 -4.57 -11.20
CA GLU A 132 -4.64 -5.98 -11.21
C GLU A 132 -3.93 -6.38 -12.51
N LEU A 133 -4.23 -5.69 -13.61
CA LEU A 133 -3.60 -5.93 -14.91
C LEU A 133 -2.16 -5.41 -14.92
N ASP A 134 -1.23 -6.15 -15.53
CA ASP A 134 0.17 -5.74 -15.62
C ASP A 134 0.34 -4.45 -16.44
N LYS A 135 -0.49 -4.27 -17.47
CA LYS A 135 -0.56 -3.05 -18.28
C LYS A 135 -0.90 -1.78 -17.47
N ALA A 136 -1.56 -1.91 -16.32
CA ALA A 136 -1.82 -0.77 -15.43
C ALA A 136 -0.54 -0.12 -14.89
N SER A 137 0.57 -0.84 -14.85
CA SER A 137 1.89 -0.30 -14.48
C SER A 137 2.37 0.77 -15.46
N GLU A 138 1.94 0.73 -16.70
CA GLU A 138 2.41 1.63 -17.77
C GLU A 138 1.48 2.83 -17.94
N ASP A 139 0.17 2.62 -17.90
CA ASP A 139 -0.85 3.58 -18.30
C ASP A 139 -1.48 4.36 -17.15
N ASN A 140 -1.53 3.78 -15.93
CA ASN A 140 -2.22 4.39 -14.79
C ASN A 140 -1.41 5.50 -14.11
N GLU A 141 -2.14 6.40 -13.42
CA GLU A 141 -1.55 7.35 -12.48
C GLU A 141 -0.66 6.61 -11.49
N ARG A 142 0.58 7.05 -11.34
CA ARG A 142 1.54 6.42 -10.46
C ARG A 142 2.46 7.41 -9.76
N ASN A 143 2.92 7.02 -8.58
CA ASN A 143 3.92 7.73 -7.81
C ASN A 143 5.04 6.75 -7.45
N SER A 144 6.22 7.01 -7.99
CA SER A 144 7.39 6.14 -7.89
C SER A 144 8.37 6.73 -6.88
N LEU A 145 8.76 5.94 -5.87
CA LEU A 145 9.75 6.33 -4.86
C LEU A 145 10.98 5.43 -4.98
N VAL A 146 12.14 6.02 -4.78
CA VAL A 146 13.41 5.29 -4.62
C VAL A 146 13.93 5.55 -3.22
N ILE A 147 14.17 4.47 -2.46
CA ILE A 147 14.69 4.50 -1.10
C ILE A 147 16.08 3.88 -1.10
N SER A 148 17.09 4.66 -0.74
CA SER A 148 18.46 4.18 -0.56
C SER A 148 18.67 3.62 0.82
N THR A 149 19.27 2.43 0.85
CA THR A 149 19.64 1.70 2.07
C THR A 149 21.10 1.27 1.99
N PRO A 150 21.74 0.83 3.09
CA PRO A 150 23.06 0.23 3.03
C PRO A 150 23.16 -1.02 2.13
N ASN A 151 22.02 -1.71 1.92
CA ASN A 151 21.95 -2.94 1.13
C ASN A 151 21.57 -2.70 -0.35
N GLY A 152 21.45 -1.45 -0.77
CA GLY A 152 21.06 -1.06 -2.13
C GLY A 152 19.82 -0.19 -2.21
N ARG A 153 19.42 0.14 -3.43
CA ARG A 153 18.25 0.99 -3.69
C ARG A 153 17.01 0.12 -3.94
N ILE A 154 15.89 0.53 -3.36
CA ILE A 154 14.59 -0.14 -3.49
C ILE A 154 13.64 0.82 -4.18
N GLY A 155 12.94 0.34 -5.20
CA GLY A 155 11.86 1.07 -5.86
C GLY A 155 10.52 0.69 -5.25
N VAL A 156 9.67 1.68 -5.00
CA VAL A 156 8.28 1.47 -4.55
C VAL A 156 7.38 2.30 -5.47
N ILE A 157 6.44 1.65 -6.13
CA ILE A 157 5.51 2.33 -7.03
C ILE A 157 4.08 2.16 -6.50
N GLN A 158 3.45 3.29 -6.23
CA GLN A 158 2.00 3.38 -5.99
C GLN A 158 1.31 3.50 -7.35
N ILE A 159 0.37 2.62 -7.66
CA ILE A 159 -0.37 2.57 -8.93
C ILE A 159 -1.85 2.69 -8.61
N ALA A 160 -2.49 3.75 -9.08
CA ALA A 160 -3.91 3.98 -8.92
C ALA A 160 -4.72 3.00 -9.78
N GLY A 161 -5.82 2.46 -9.24
CA GLY A 161 -6.72 1.58 -9.98
C GLY A 161 -7.91 2.32 -10.59
N LEU A 162 -8.85 1.57 -11.16
CA LEU A 162 -10.03 2.07 -11.90
C LEU A 162 -10.88 3.08 -11.11
N VAL A 163 -11.03 2.88 -9.80
CA VAL A 163 -11.83 3.74 -8.92
C VAL A 163 -10.96 4.76 -8.19
N ALA A 164 -9.64 4.55 -8.21
CA ALA A 164 -8.67 5.43 -7.57
C ALA A 164 -8.66 6.79 -8.29
N ARG A 165 -8.74 7.87 -7.51
CA ARG A 165 -8.73 9.22 -8.07
C ARG A 165 -7.57 10.09 -7.57
N ARG A 166 -6.74 9.56 -6.67
CA ARG A 166 -5.58 10.31 -6.19
C ARG A 166 -4.62 9.47 -5.38
N ILE A 167 -3.34 9.61 -5.68
CA ILE A 167 -2.22 9.20 -4.84
C ILE A 167 -1.81 10.40 -3.98
N VAL A 168 -1.69 10.19 -2.66
CA VAL A 168 -1.25 11.22 -1.71
C VAL A 168 0.10 10.78 -1.14
N SER A 169 1.13 11.60 -1.32
CA SER A 169 2.45 11.39 -0.72
C SER A 169 2.60 12.23 0.55
N PHE A 170 3.14 11.64 1.62
CA PHE A 170 3.41 12.31 2.91
C PHE A 170 4.87 12.64 3.09
N VAL A 171 5.72 12.25 2.15
CA VAL A 171 7.18 12.33 2.23
C VAL A 171 7.76 13.19 1.12
N ARG A 172 9.03 13.59 1.28
CA ARG A 172 9.78 14.42 0.33
C ARG A 172 11.11 13.77 0.00
N GLU A 173 11.67 14.12 -1.15
CA GLU A 173 13.04 13.77 -1.50
C GLU A 173 14.03 14.28 -0.44
N GLY A 174 15.02 13.49 -0.16
CA GLY A 174 16.04 13.77 0.84
C GLY A 174 15.64 13.43 2.29
N GLN A 175 14.37 13.11 2.55
CA GLN A 175 13.87 12.74 3.87
C GLN A 175 14.33 11.32 4.26
N SER A 176 14.71 11.11 5.52
CA SER A 176 14.88 9.77 6.10
C SER A 176 13.53 9.21 6.52
N ILE A 177 13.33 7.91 6.32
CA ILE A 177 12.12 7.20 6.67
C ILE A 177 12.46 5.86 7.33
N GLY A 178 11.70 5.47 8.35
CA GLY A 178 11.81 4.17 9.00
C GLY A 178 11.02 3.06 8.28
N ALA A 179 11.43 1.80 8.45
CA ALA A 179 10.62 0.67 8.01
C ALA A 179 9.24 0.69 8.70
N GLY A 180 8.16 0.45 7.95
CA GLY A 180 6.79 0.51 8.46
C GLY A 180 6.24 1.93 8.68
N GLU A 181 7.02 2.98 8.50
CA GLU A 181 6.57 4.37 8.57
C GLU A 181 5.67 4.73 7.39
N ARG A 182 4.64 5.55 7.64
CA ARG A 182 3.67 5.95 6.61
C ARG A 182 4.32 6.88 5.59
N PHE A 183 4.21 6.55 4.29
CA PHE A 183 4.75 7.40 3.23
C PHE A 183 3.68 7.94 2.27
N GLY A 184 2.49 7.39 2.29
CA GLY A 184 1.42 7.82 1.40
C GLY A 184 0.11 7.07 1.59
N LEU A 185 -0.83 7.38 0.73
CA LEU A 185 -2.16 6.79 0.68
C LEU A 185 -2.65 6.78 -0.77
N ILE A 186 -3.36 5.73 -1.18
CA ILE A 186 -4.05 5.68 -2.46
C ILE A 186 -5.55 5.61 -2.21
N ARG A 187 -6.34 6.49 -2.85
CA ARG A 187 -7.80 6.48 -2.69
C ARG A 187 -8.44 5.52 -3.68
N PHE A 188 -9.13 4.48 -3.18
CA PHE A 188 -10.04 3.54 -3.87
C PHE A 188 -9.42 2.60 -4.91
N GLY A 189 -8.92 1.44 -4.42
CA GLY A 189 -8.46 0.32 -5.24
C GLY A 189 -7.14 0.59 -5.98
N SER A 190 -6.12 -0.22 -5.71
CA SER A 190 -4.78 0.11 -6.15
C SER A 190 -3.83 -1.09 -6.10
N ARG A 191 -2.63 -0.90 -6.61
CA ARG A 191 -1.52 -1.85 -6.51
C ARG A 191 -0.26 -1.12 -6.04
N LEU A 192 0.55 -1.80 -5.24
CA LEU A 192 1.92 -1.39 -4.97
C LEU A 192 2.90 -2.40 -5.53
N ASP A 193 3.90 -1.90 -6.24
CA ASP A 193 5.01 -2.70 -6.74
C ASP A 193 6.27 -2.36 -5.95
N VAL A 194 6.98 -3.38 -5.48
CA VAL A 194 8.27 -3.25 -4.78
C VAL A 194 9.35 -3.87 -5.66
N TYR A 195 10.31 -3.08 -6.09
CA TYR A 195 11.49 -3.50 -6.84
C TYR A 195 12.65 -3.68 -5.88
N LEU A 196 13.22 -4.87 -5.86
CA LEU A 196 14.32 -5.26 -4.98
C LEU A 196 15.65 -5.25 -5.74
N PRO A 197 16.79 -5.09 -5.05
CA PRO A 197 18.11 -5.27 -5.67
C PRO A 197 18.25 -6.62 -6.34
N GLU A 198 19.10 -6.68 -7.39
CA GLU A 198 19.41 -7.90 -8.12
C GLU A 198 19.82 -9.04 -7.18
N GLY A 199 19.35 -10.25 -7.45
CA GLY A 199 19.63 -11.44 -6.64
C GLY A 199 18.83 -11.59 -5.35
N THR A 200 18.03 -10.59 -4.96
CA THR A 200 17.18 -10.69 -3.77
C THR A 200 16.04 -11.68 -4.01
N LYS A 201 15.89 -12.65 -3.09
CA LYS A 201 14.81 -13.64 -3.15
C LYS A 201 13.57 -13.19 -2.39
N SER A 202 12.40 -13.45 -2.96
CA SER A 202 11.12 -13.26 -2.30
C SER A 202 10.93 -14.29 -1.19
N LEU A 203 10.41 -13.84 -0.04
CA LEU A 203 9.96 -14.69 1.07
C LEU A 203 8.44 -14.87 1.09
N VAL A 204 7.77 -14.41 0.05
CA VAL A 204 6.32 -14.52 -0.14
C VAL A 204 6.01 -15.11 -1.51
N ALA A 205 4.82 -15.69 -1.63
CA ALA A 205 4.30 -16.28 -2.86
C ALA A 205 3.02 -15.57 -3.32
N GLU A 206 2.71 -15.72 -4.61
CA GLU A 206 1.45 -15.27 -5.18
C GLU A 206 0.26 -15.91 -4.46
N GLY A 207 -0.78 -15.10 -4.24
CA GLY A 207 -1.96 -15.52 -3.49
C GLY A 207 -1.89 -15.29 -1.98
N GLN A 208 -0.71 -15.07 -1.42
CA GLN A 208 -0.53 -14.84 0.01
C GLN A 208 -1.06 -13.46 0.41
N THR A 209 -1.65 -13.36 1.61
CA THR A 209 -2.05 -12.08 2.19
C THR A 209 -0.85 -11.35 2.78
N ALA A 210 -0.74 -10.06 2.48
CA ALA A 210 0.24 -9.16 3.04
C ALA A 210 -0.42 -8.14 3.99
N VAL A 211 0.26 -7.84 5.08
CA VAL A 211 -0.10 -6.81 6.06
C VAL A 211 0.97 -5.74 6.05
N ALA A 212 0.57 -4.49 5.76
CA ALA A 212 1.45 -3.34 5.65
C ALA A 212 2.29 -3.14 6.91
N GLY A 213 3.61 -3.02 6.76
CA GLY A 213 4.56 -2.84 7.85
C GLY A 213 4.86 -4.10 8.67
N GLU A 214 4.18 -5.23 8.44
CA GLU A 214 4.34 -6.44 9.28
C GLU A 214 4.82 -7.65 8.47
N THR A 215 4.24 -7.92 7.31
CA THR A 215 4.64 -9.08 6.48
C THR A 215 6.02 -8.86 5.89
N VAL A 216 6.95 -9.78 6.13
CA VAL A 216 8.30 -9.74 5.56
C VAL A 216 8.27 -10.27 4.12
N LEU A 217 8.57 -9.41 3.15
CA LEU A 217 8.61 -9.73 1.73
C LEU A 217 9.94 -10.33 1.29
N ALA A 218 11.05 -9.84 1.86
CA ALA A 218 12.41 -10.27 1.53
C ALA A 218 13.37 -9.99 2.69
N ASP A 219 14.54 -10.62 2.65
CA ASP A 219 15.62 -10.42 3.60
C ASP A 219 16.96 -10.47 2.86
N PHE A 220 17.71 -9.38 2.82
CA PHE A 220 19.01 -9.29 2.15
C PHE A 220 20.11 -10.15 2.78
N ARG A 221 19.90 -10.64 4.01
CA ARG A 221 20.86 -11.47 4.74
C ARG A 221 20.62 -12.97 4.58
N LEU A 222 19.46 -13.34 4.03
CA LEU A 222 19.19 -14.75 3.74
C LEU A 222 19.93 -15.15 2.46
N GLY A 223 20.84 -16.10 2.60
CA GLY A 223 21.45 -16.79 1.48
C GLY A 223 20.42 -17.65 0.70
N ASP A 224 20.87 -18.61 -0.08
CA ASP A 224 20.10 -19.38 -1.10
C ASP A 224 18.89 -20.22 -0.63
N GLY A 225 18.52 -20.18 0.64
CA GLY A 225 17.36 -20.89 1.19
C GLY A 225 16.02 -20.33 0.71
N GLY A 226 15.54 -20.76 -0.46
CA GLY A 226 14.16 -20.47 -0.90
C GLY A 226 13.14 -21.11 0.04
N ARG A 227 12.01 -20.41 0.29
CA ARG A 227 10.86 -21.00 1.00
C ARG A 227 9.96 -21.73 -0.01
N THR A 228 9.43 -22.88 0.40
CA THR A 228 8.36 -23.56 -0.32
C THR A 228 7.02 -23.19 0.28
N TYR A 229 5.99 -23.04 -0.54
CA TYR A 229 4.64 -22.66 -0.13
C TYR A 229 3.66 -23.75 -0.53
N ARG A 230 2.67 -23.99 0.31
CA ARG A 230 1.54 -24.88 0.04
C ARG A 230 0.26 -24.06 0.14
N ALA A 231 -0.62 -24.18 -0.85
CA ALA A 231 -1.99 -23.68 -0.78
C ALA A 231 -2.90 -24.88 -0.49
N ASP A 232 -3.78 -24.75 0.50
CA ASP A 232 -4.79 -25.74 0.87
C ASP A 232 -6.15 -25.32 0.37
#